data_2e43be713c73c09f2164b795aaf4d59b
#
_entry.id   2e43be713c73c09f2164b795aaf4d59b
#
_cell.length_a   1.000
_cell.length_b   1.000
_cell.length_c   1.000
_cell.angle_alpha   90.00
_cell.angle_beta   90.00
_cell.angle_gamma   90.00
#
_symmetry.space_group_name_H-M   'P 1'
#
loop_
_entity.id
_entity.type
_entity.pdbx_description
1 polymer ?
#
loop_
_entity_poly.entity_id
_entity_poly.type
_entity_poly.pdbx_seq_one_letter_code
_entity_poly.pdbx_strand_id
1 'polypeptide(L)'
;MSYYFSKTLNIPFDEAVSKVIEELKKEGFGILTDIDVKEALKKKLNIDFKKYRILGACNPPFAYQALQAEDKIGTMLPCNVVVQEFADGSVEAAAVDPVASMQAIDNPKLRDVAEQVRMKLKKVIDNL
;
A
#
# COMPACT_ATOMS: atom_id res chain seq x y z
N MET A 1 -14.88 -9.14 6.42
CA MET A 1 -13.96 -8.09 6.86
C MET A 1 -12.98 -7.78 5.74
N SER A 2 -12.85 -6.51 5.40
CA SER A 2 -11.93 -6.10 4.34
C SER A 2 -10.50 -6.03 4.85
N TYR A 3 -9.54 -6.34 3.96
CA TYR A 3 -8.11 -6.21 4.26
C TYR A 3 -7.48 -4.98 3.60
N TYR A 4 -8.29 -4.14 2.99
CA TYR A 4 -7.81 -2.95 2.27
C TYR A 4 -8.82 -1.81 2.36
N PHE A 5 -8.32 -0.59 2.10
CA PHE A 5 -9.11 0.61 1.84
C PHE A 5 -8.93 0.97 0.38
N SER A 6 -9.99 1.34 -0.32
CA SER A 6 -9.89 1.69 -1.73
C SER A 6 -10.72 2.90 -2.10
N LYS A 7 -10.35 3.50 -3.23
CA LYS A 7 -11.06 4.63 -3.81
C LYS A 7 -10.88 4.64 -5.32
N THR A 8 -11.97 4.85 -6.04
CA THR A 8 -11.93 5.06 -7.48
C THR A 8 -11.61 6.53 -7.78
N LEU A 9 -10.68 6.75 -8.70
CA LEU A 9 -10.22 8.08 -9.09
C LEU A 9 -10.55 8.36 -10.54
N ASN A 10 -11.00 9.59 -10.83
CA ASN A 10 -11.34 10.04 -12.18
C ASN A 10 -10.20 10.85 -12.80
N ILE A 11 -8.99 10.31 -12.71
CA ILE A 11 -7.78 10.91 -13.26
C ILE A 11 -6.96 9.84 -13.99
N PRO A 12 -6.07 10.24 -14.91
CA PRO A 12 -5.21 9.28 -15.61
C PRO A 12 -4.34 8.46 -14.65
N PHE A 13 -3.99 7.24 -15.07
CA PHE A 13 -3.24 6.29 -14.24
C PHE A 13 -1.95 6.88 -13.67
N ASP A 14 -1.11 7.48 -14.51
CA ASP A 14 0.19 8.02 -14.06
C ASP A 14 0.00 9.17 -13.07
N GLU A 15 -1.01 9.99 -13.28
CA GLU A 15 -1.38 11.07 -12.35
C GLU A 15 -1.86 10.51 -11.02
N ALA A 16 -2.63 9.43 -11.05
CA ALA A 16 -3.09 8.74 -9.85
C ALA A 16 -1.91 8.19 -9.03
N VAL A 17 -0.93 7.58 -9.69
CA VAL A 17 0.29 7.10 -9.02
C VAL A 17 1.01 8.25 -8.32
N SER A 18 1.20 9.36 -9.02
CA SER A 18 1.87 10.55 -8.45
C SER A 18 1.11 11.10 -7.25
N LYS A 19 -0.22 11.16 -7.35
CA LYS A 19 -1.07 11.66 -6.26
C LYS A 19 -1.01 10.77 -5.03
N VAL A 20 -1.01 9.47 -5.22
CA VAL A 20 -0.87 8.50 -4.12
C VAL A 20 0.45 8.70 -3.40
N ILE A 21 1.55 8.81 -4.14
CA ILE A 21 2.89 9.04 -3.56
C ILE A 21 2.91 10.34 -2.75
N GLU A 22 2.31 11.40 -3.29
CA GLU A 22 2.26 12.70 -2.63
C GLU A 22 1.45 12.66 -1.33
N GLU A 23 0.29 12.02 -1.34
CA GLU A 23 -0.54 11.88 -0.13
C GLU A 23 0.13 10.99 0.92
N LEU A 24 0.83 9.94 0.49
CA LEU A 24 1.63 9.11 1.39
C LEU A 24 2.71 9.93 2.09
N LYS A 25 3.41 10.78 1.36
CA LYS A 25 4.44 11.67 1.93
C LYS A 25 3.89 12.57 3.02
N LYS A 26 2.68 13.11 2.83
CA LYS A 26 2.05 13.98 3.83
C LYS A 26 1.82 13.28 5.16
N GLU A 27 1.65 11.96 5.15
CA GLU A 27 1.46 11.16 6.35
C GLU A 27 2.75 10.50 6.85
N GLY A 28 3.91 10.88 6.30
CA GLY A 28 5.21 10.40 6.74
C GLY A 28 5.69 9.11 6.08
N PHE A 29 5.02 8.66 5.01
CA PHE A 29 5.43 7.46 4.27
C PHE A 29 6.36 7.81 3.12
N GLY A 30 7.47 7.06 3.02
CA GLY A 30 8.33 7.06 1.84
C GLY A 30 8.07 5.81 1.00
N ILE A 31 8.38 5.89 -0.29
CA ILE A 31 8.25 4.75 -1.20
C ILE A 31 9.58 4.01 -1.25
N LEU A 32 9.60 2.76 -0.79
CA LEU A 32 10.79 1.92 -0.82
C LEU A 32 10.88 1.09 -2.09
N THR A 33 9.72 0.60 -2.57
CA THR A 33 9.65 -0.24 -3.76
C THR A 33 8.51 0.21 -4.64
N ASP A 34 8.69 0.00 -5.94
CA ASP A 34 7.70 0.34 -6.96
C ASP A 34 7.76 -0.75 -8.02
N ILE A 35 6.78 -1.64 -8.00
CA ILE A 35 6.72 -2.78 -8.90
C ILE A 35 5.70 -2.50 -9.99
N ASP A 36 6.17 -2.48 -11.24
CA ASP A 36 5.31 -2.41 -12.42
C ASP A 36 4.93 -3.83 -12.83
N VAL A 37 3.74 -4.26 -12.43
CA VAL A 37 3.27 -5.63 -12.67
C VAL A 37 3.04 -5.87 -14.16
N LYS A 38 2.51 -4.88 -14.89
CA LYS A 38 2.30 -4.99 -16.34
C LYS A 38 3.61 -5.29 -17.06
N GLU A 39 4.67 -4.55 -16.73
CA GLU A 39 5.99 -4.75 -17.31
C GLU A 39 6.59 -6.10 -16.91
N ALA A 40 6.49 -6.46 -15.63
CA ALA A 40 7.04 -7.71 -15.13
C ALA A 40 6.40 -8.93 -15.80
N LEU A 41 5.08 -8.93 -15.97
CA LEU A 41 4.38 -10.03 -16.62
C LEU A 41 4.69 -10.09 -18.13
N LYS A 42 4.89 -8.94 -18.77
CA LYS A 42 5.30 -8.91 -20.18
C LYS A 42 6.66 -9.55 -20.37
N LYS A 43 7.63 -9.20 -19.51
CA LYS A 43 8.99 -9.74 -19.59
C LYS A 43 9.05 -11.22 -19.25
N LYS A 44 8.34 -11.67 -18.22
CA LYS A 44 8.47 -13.03 -17.70
C LYS A 44 7.59 -14.05 -18.40
N LEU A 45 6.40 -13.66 -18.81
CA LEU A 45 5.40 -14.57 -19.38
C LEU A 45 4.95 -14.17 -20.78
N ASN A 46 5.40 -13.03 -21.29
CA ASN A 46 4.97 -12.47 -22.57
C ASN A 46 3.43 -12.35 -22.68
N ILE A 47 2.79 -11.97 -21.58
CA ILE A 47 1.35 -11.71 -21.55
C ILE A 47 1.09 -10.22 -21.39
N ASP A 48 -0.04 -9.75 -21.91
CA ASP A 48 -0.48 -8.38 -21.76
C ASP A 48 -1.42 -8.29 -20.57
N PHE A 49 -1.05 -7.44 -19.59
CA PHE A 49 -1.84 -7.23 -18.40
C PHE A 49 -2.25 -5.76 -18.30
N LYS A 50 -3.22 -5.45 -17.46
CA LYS A 50 -3.62 -4.07 -17.19
C LYS A 50 -2.50 -3.30 -16.49
N LYS A 51 -2.57 -1.97 -16.51
CA LYS A 51 -1.66 -1.13 -15.71
C LYS A 51 -1.91 -1.40 -14.24
N TYR A 52 -0.85 -1.79 -13.53
CA TYR A 52 -0.92 -2.20 -12.14
C TYR A 52 0.42 -1.93 -11.48
N ARG A 53 0.42 -1.06 -10.46
CA ARG A 53 1.64 -0.72 -9.73
C ARG A 53 1.47 -1.09 -8.27
N ILE A 54 2.50 -1.67 -7.67
CA ILE A 54 2.56 -1.98 -6.24
C ILE A 54 3.60 -1.07 -5.62
N LEU A 55 3.15 -0.14 -4.77
CA LEU A 55 4.01 0.84 -4.11
C LEU A 55 4.23 0.36 -2.67
N GLY A 56 5.47 0.02 -2.34
CA GLY A 56 5.83 -0.38 -0.98
C GLY A 56 6.11 0.86 -0.14
N ALA A 57 5.19 1.22 0.73
CA ALA A 57 5.27 2.42 1.55
C ALA A 57 5.78 2.10 2.96
N CYS A 58 6.69 2.93 3.45
CA CYS A 58 7.26 2.77 4.78
C CYS A 58 7.18 4.09 5.56
N ASN A 59 6.66 3.99 6.79
CA ASN A 59 6.72 5.08 7.76
C ASN A 59 7.81 4.71 8.78
N PRO A 60 9.02 5.27 8.66
CA PRO A 60 10.18 4.76 9.40
C PRO A 60 10.02 4.66 10.92
N PRO A 61 9.45 5.66 11.62
CA PRO A 61 9.29 5.52 13.08
C PRO A 61 8.39 4.34 13.47
N PHE A 62 7.30 4.12 12.74
CA PHE A 62 6.40 3.00 13.02
C PHE A 62 6.99 1.65 12.61
N ALA A 63 7.72 1.62 11.49
CA ALA A 63 8.41 0.40 11.06
C ALA A 63 9.45 -0.03 12.11
N TYR A 64 10.19 0.92 12.65
CA TYR A 64 11.17 0.65 13.69
C TYR A 64 10.51 0.10 14.97
N GLN A 65 9.40 0.70 15.41
CA GLN A 65 8.64 0.20 16.55
C GLN A 65 8.12 -1.21 16.31
N ALA A 66 7.61 -1.48 15.11
CA ALA A 66 7.09 -2.80 14.74
C ALA A 66 8.21 -3.85 14.79
N LEU A 67 9.37 -3.55 14.23
CA LEU A 67 10.53 -4.46 14.23
C LEU A 67 11.05 -4.75 15.63
N GLN A 68 10.98 -3.78 16.53
CA GLN A 68 11.36 -3.99 17.93
C GLN A 68 10.33 -4.84 18.68
N ALA A 69 9.05 -4.71 18.34
CA ALA A 69 7.98 -5.46 19.00
C ALA A 69 7.90 -6.91 18.50
N GLU A 70 8.18 -7.13 17.22
CA GLU A 70 8.03 -8.43 16.57
C GLU A 70 9.15 -8.62 15.55
N ASP A 71 10.08 -9.51 15.84
CA ASP A 71 11.30 -9.71 15.04
C ASP A 71 11.03 -10.04 13.57
N LYS A 72 10.03 -10.89 13.33
CA LYS A 72 9.74 -11.37 11.98
C LYS A 72 8.66 -10.56 11.24
N ILE A 73 8.31 -9.38 11.76
CA ILE A 73 7.30 -8.53 11.12
C ILE A 73 7.74 -8.06 9.73
N GLY A 74 9.04 -8.10 9.46
CA GLY A 74 9.57 -7.78 8.13
C GLY A 74 8.95 -8.62 7.01
N THR A 75 8.43 -9.80 7.34
CA THR A 75 7.70 -10.63 6.36
C THR A 75 6.42 -9.97 5.88
N MET A 76 5.89 -9.00 6.62
CA MET A 76 4.66 -8.27 6.31
C MET A 76 4.91 -6.78 6.02
N LEU A 77 6.16 -6.41 5.78
CA LEU A 77 6.55 -5.06 5.43
C LEU A 77 7.18 -5.05 4.03
N PRO A 78 7.09 -3.96 3.30
CA PRO A 78 6.41 -2.69 3.61
C PRO A 78 4.88 -2.79 3.49
N CYS A 79 4.18 -1.71 3.87
CA CYS A 79 2.74 -1.60 3.61
C CYS A 79 2.55 -1.27 2.14
N ASN A 80 1.81 -2.10 1.42
CA ASN A 80 1.62 -1.92 0.00
C ASN A 80 0.39 -1.09 -0.32
N VAL A 81 0.57 -0.20 -1.29
CA VAL A 81 -0.54 0.55 -1.91
C VAL A 81 -0.53 0.20 -3.39
N VAL A 82 -1.67 -0.20 -3.91
CA VAL A 82 -1.84 -0.63 -5.28
C VAL A 82 -2.57 0.46 -6.07
N VAL A 83 -2.10 0.73 -7.28
CA VAL A 83 -2.83 1.57 -8.25
C VAL A 83 -3.04 0.73 -9.50
N GLN A 84 -4.28 0.65 -9.97
CA GLN A 84 -4.62 -0.16 -11.15
C GLN A 84 -5.63 0.54 -12.04
N GLU A 85 -5.60 0.18 -13.32
CA GLU A 85 -6.55 0.68 -14.31
C GLU A 85 -7.39 -0.49 -14.83
N PHE A 86 -8.71 -0.35 -14.77
CA PHE A 86 -9.63 -1.37 -15.27
C PHE A 86 -9.92 -1.20 -16.77
N ALA A 87 -10.55 -2.21 -17.37
CA ALA A 87 -10.84 -2.23 -18.81
C ALA A 87 -11.71 -1.05 -19.26
N ASP A 88 -12.57 -0.53 -18.38
CA ASP A 88 -13.43 0.64 -18.67
C ASP A 88 -12.68 1.98 -18.54
N GLY A 89 -11.39 1.96 -18.22
CA GLY A 89 -10.58 3.16 -18.05
C GLY A 89 -10.61 3.74 -16.63
N SER A 90 -11.42 3.20 -15.73
CA SER A 90 -11.42 3.66 -14.33
C SER A 90 -10.13 3.27 -13.63
N VAL A 91 -9.70 4.11 -12.69
CA VAL A 91 -8.47 3.91 -11.92
C VAL A 91 -8.84 3.77 -10.45
N GLU A 92 -8.20 2.81 -9.78
CA GLU A 92 -8.43 2.56 -8.36
C GLU A 92 -7.12 2.57 -7.60
N ALA A 93 -7.12 3.19 -6.44
CA ALA A 93 -6.04 3.09 -5.46
C ALA A 93 -6.54 2.29 -4.27
N ALA A 94 -5.72 1.34 -3.78
CA ALA A 94 -6.07 0.51 -2.64
C ALA A 94 -4.86 0.35 -1.71
N ALA A 95 -5.04 0.64 -0.43
CA ALA A 95 -4.01 0.49 0.59
C ALA A 95 -4.33 -0.69 1.50
N VAL A 96 -3.33 -1.45 1.90
CA VAL A 96 -3.50 -2.54 2.85
C VAL A 96 -4.01 -2.01 4.20
N ASP A 97 -4.85 -2.79 4.86
CA ASP A 97 -5.20 -2.56 6.26
C ASP A 97 -4.22 -3.37 7.12
N PRO A 98 -3.25 -2.73 7.79
CA PRO A 98 -2.24 -3.46 8.53
C PRO A 98 -2.79 -4.18 9.76
N VAL A 99 -3.90 -3.74 10.32
CA VAL A 99 -4.56 -4.48 11.41
C VAL A 99 -5.07 -5.82 10.89
N ALA A 100 -5.71 -5.82 9.73
CA ALA A 100 -6.18 -7.05 9.10
C ALA A 100 -5.03 -7.95 8.67
N SER A 101 -3.98 -7.40 8.05
CA SER A 101 -2.84 -8.20 7.58
C SER A 101 -2.02 -8.82 8.70
N MET A 102 -1.99 -8.18 9.87
CA MET A 102 -1.22 -8.64 11.03
C MET A 102 -2.07 -9.34 12.08
N GLN A 103 -3.31 -9.66 11.76
CA GLN A 103 -4.28 -10.23 12.69
C GLN A 103 -3.82 -11.59 13.28
N ALA A 104 -3.06 -12.35 12.52
CA ALA A 104 -2.56 -13.65 12.98
C ALA A 104 -1.47 -13.55 14.06
N ILE A 105 -0.91 -12.37 14.26
CA ILE A 105 0.18 -12.15 15.21
C ILE A 105 -0.39 -11.70 16.54
N ASP A 106 -0.21 -12.51 17.58
CA ASP A 106 -0.68 -12.20 18.93
C ASP A 106 0.41 -11.43 19.69
N ASN A 107 0.44 -10.11 19.47
CA ASN A 107 1.38 -9.21 20.12
C ASN A 107 0.72 -7.84 20.33
N PRO A 108 0.38 -7.48 21.57
CA PRO A 108 -0.33 -6.22 21.85
C PRO A 108 0.45 -4.96 21.43
N LYS A 109 1.77 -4.98 21.52
CA LYS A 109 2.60 -3.84 21.11
C LYS A 109 2.53 -3.62 19.60
N LEU A 110 2.54 -4.71 18.83
CA LEU A 110 2.42 -4.64 17.39
C LEU A 110 1.03 -4.15 16.97
N ARG A 111 -0.01 -4.59 17.69
CA ARG A 111 -1.38 -4.20 17.41
C ARG A 111 -1.58 -2.69 17.53
N ASP A 112 -0.97 -2.08 18.54
CA ASP A 112 -1.04 -0.64 18.74
C ASP A 112 -0.37 0.14 17.60
N VAL A 113 0.79 -0.30 17.15
CA VAL A 113 1.49 0.28 16.00
C VAL A 113 0.64 0.12 14.72
N ALA A 114 0.08 -1.07 14.51
CA ALA A 114 -0.75 -1.36 13.34
C ALA A 114 -1.99 -0.45 13.28
N GLU A 115 -2.62 -0.18 14.43
CA GLU A 115 -3.76 0.75 14.49
C GLU A 115 -3.38 2.16 14.08
N GLN A 116 -2.24 2.65 14.51
CA GLN A 116 -1.78 3.99 14.15
C GLN A 116 -1.45 4.10 12.65
N VAL A 117 -0.79 3.09 12.10
CA VAL A 117 -0.48 3.03 10.67
C VAL A 117 -1.77 2.92 9.85
N ARG A 118 -2.73 2.12 10.31
CA ARG A 118 -4.04 1.97 9.68
C ARG A 118 -4.74 3.32 9.53
N MET A 119 -4.78 4.11 10.59
CA MET A 119 -5.41 5.43 10.56
C MET A 119 -4.77 6.34 9.52
N LYS A 120 -3.45 6.31 9.39
CA LYS A 120 -2.72 7.12 8.43
C LYS A 120 -2.97 6.67 6.99
N LEU A 121 -2.97 5.36 6.73
CA LEU A 121 -3.26 4.83 5.39
C LEU A 121 -4.70 5.11 4.98
N LYS A 122 -5.65 4.98 5.90
CA LYS A 122 -7.04 5.33 5.63
C LYS A 122 -7.16 6.80 5.25
N LYS A 123 -6.46 7.69 5.95
CA LYS A 123 -6.46 9.12 5.66
C LYS A 123 -5.87 9.40 4.28
N VAL A 124 -4.80 8.70 3.89
CA VAL A 124 -4.22 8.81 2.55
C VAL A 124 -5.28 8.53 1.48
N ILE A 125 -5.97 7.41 1.62
CA ILE A 125 -6.99 7.00 0.66
C ILE A 125 -8.17 7.99 0.65
N ASP A 126 -8.62 8.44 1.81
CA ASP A 126 -9.75 9.38 1.91
C ASP A 126 -9.43 10.73 1.27
N ASN A 127 -8.16 11.12 1.23
CA ASN A 127 -7.73 12.42 0.68
C ASN A 127 -7.36 12.38 -0.81
N LEU A 128 -7.49 11.24 -1.45
CA LEU A 128 -7.24 11.13 -2.90
C LEU A 128 -8.31 11.79 -3.76
#